data_2caa61f81a93dd1164f83f8de52ce10a
#
_entry.id   2caa61f81a93dd1164f83f8de52ce10a
#
_cell.length_a   1.000
_cell.length_b   1.000
_cell.length_c   1.000
_cell.angle_alpha   90.00
_cell.angle_beta   90.00
_cell.angle_gamma   90.00
#
_symmetry.space_group_name_H-M   'P 1'
#
loop_
_entity.id
_entity.type
_entity.pdbx_description
1 polymer ?
#
loop_
_entity_poly.entity_id
_entity_poly.type
_entity_poly.pdbx_seq_one_letter_code
_entity_poly.pdbx_strand_id
1 'polypeptide(L)'
;MAQLNEALREELVAMRAKDLRVREELLKTGELGEGYAPRMEAVHRQNAARLRAIIAEHGWPDRELVGGDGTLAAWFIAQHAIGEPYFQRQALRLVQEKVRLGKVPAAQEAFLSDRIAMYEGRPQRYGTQSLPCPDGQYRRWQTEDPEHLNERRAAMGMPPVADDPAETEPTLEALAKYQDWLRGYEEWLRKAGWS
;
A
#
# COMPACT_ATOMS: atom_id res chain seq x y z
N MET A 1 -6.30 22.18 -23.40
CA MET A 1 -5.88 21.04 -22.60
C MET A 1 -4.64 21.46 -21.85
N ALA A 2 -4.53 21.22 -20.54
CA ALA A 2 -3.30 21.48 -19.80
C ALA A 2 -2.18 20.56 -20.38
N GLN A 3 -1.00 21.12 -20.56
CA GLN A 3 0.17 20.36 -21.02
C GLN A 3 0.65 19.50 -19.84
N LEU A 4 0.94 18.21 -20.10
CA LEU A 4 1.53 17.31 -19.12
C LEU A 4 2.87 17.85 -18.62
N ASN A 5 3.10 17.74 -17.30
CA ASN A 5 4.41 18.02 -16.73
C ASN A 5 5.30 16.76 -16.89
N GLU A 6 5.94 16.64 -18.05
CA GLU A 6 6.76 15.46 -18.39
C GLU A 6 7.93 15.27 -17.41
N ALA A 7 8.60 16.34 -16.99
CA ALA A 7 9.70 16.23 -16.03
C ALA A 7 9.24 15.64 -14.68
N LEU A 8 8.08 16.07 -14.19
CA LEU A 8 7.51 15.55 -12.97
C LEU A 8 7.03 14.10 -13.13
N ARG A 9 6.46 13.77 -14.29
CA ARG A 9 6.09 12.40 -14.63
C ARG A 9 7.30 11.46 -14.60
N GLU A 10 8.38 11.84 -15.29
CA GLU A 10 9.62 11.06 -15.33
C GLU A 10 10.22 10.88 -13.92
N GLU A 11 10.23 11.93 -13.11
CA GLU A 11 10.70 11.87 -11.72
C GLU A 11 9.90 10.84 -10.91
N LEU A 12 8.57 10.88 -10.93
CA LEU A 12 7.71 9.95 -10.20
C LEU A 12 7.92 8.52 -10.65
N VAL A 13 8.01 8.29 -11.96
CA VAL A 13 8.25 6.96 -12.53
C VAL A 13 9.63 6.43 -12.11
N ALA A 14 10.67 7.28 -12.09
CA ALA A 14 12.00 6.90 -11.63
C ALA A 14 12.03 6.56 -10.14
N MET A 15 11.29 7.32 -9.30
CA MET A 15 11.16 7.02 -7.86
C MET A 15 10.51 5.65 -7.62
N ARG A 16 9.43 5.33 -8.33
CA ARG A 16 8.80 4.01 -8.28
C ARG A 16 9.74 2.91 -8.77
N ALA A 17 10.47 3.14 -9.84
CA ALA A 17 11.43 2.15 -10.37
C ALA A 17 12.58 1.87 -9.39
N LYS A 18 13.05 2.88 -8.66
CA LYS A 18 14.05 2.73 -7.59
C LYS A 18 13.51 1.86 -6.45
N ASP A 19 12.29 2.11 -6.01
CA ASP A 19 11.61 1.33 -4.95
C ASP A 19 11.53 -0.15 -5.34
N LEU A 20 11.01 -0.45 -6.52
CA LEU A 20 10.89 -1.81 -7.03
C LEU A 20 12.23 -2.54 -7.15
N ARG A 21 13.26 -1.84 -7.60
CA ARG A 21 14.62 -2.41 -7.72
C ARG A 21 15.20 -2.76 -6.35
N VAL A 22 15.11 -1.85 -5.38
CA VAL A 22 15.62 -2.12 -4.01
C VAL A 22 14.84 -3.27 -3.37
N ARG A 23 13.52 -3.32 -3.58
CA ARG A 23 12.69 -4.42 -3.12
C ARG A 23 13.11 -5.76 -3.72
N GLU A 24 13.38 -5.80 -5.02
CA GLU A 24 13.86 -7.01 -5.71
C GLU A 24 15.22 -7.48 -5.18
N GLU A 25 16.15 -6.55 -4.94
CA GLU A 25 17.45 -6.86 -4.32
C GLU A 25 17.28 -7.50 -2.94
N LEU A 26 16.45 -6.90 -2.07
CA LEU A 26 16.21 -7.41 -0.72
C LEU A 26 15.45 -8.75 -0.70
N LEU A 27 14.60 -9.00 -1.69
CA LEU A 27 13.99 -10.33 -1.86
C LEU A 27 15.03 -11.41 -2.20
N LYS A 28 15.99 -11.08 -3.08
CA LYS A 28 17.07 -12.03 -3.46
C LYS A 28 18.01 -12.35 -2.31
N THR A 29 18.25 -11.41 -1.39
CA THR A 29 19.12 -11.61 -0.21
C THR A 29 18.36 -12.15 1.01
N GLY A 30 17.01 -12.23 0.95
CA GLY A 30 16.18 -12.66 2.09
C GLY A 30 15.92 -11.56 3.13
N GLU A 31 16.54 -10.40 3.01
CA GLU A 31 16.42 -9.28 3.97
C GLU A 31 15.00 -8.68 4.06
N LEU A 32 14.17 -8.90 3.05
CA LEU A 32 12.81 -8.34 3.04
C LEU A 32 11.85 -9.06 4.02
N GLY A 33 12.19 -10.26 4.45
CA GLY A 33 11.35 -11.09 5.35
C GLY A 33 11.49 -10.73 6.84
N GLU A 34 12.46 -9.90 7.21
CA GLU A 34 12.77 -9.57 8.60
C GLU A 34 12.22 -8.20 9.02
N GLY A 35 10.90 -8.08 9.12
CA GLY A 35 10.26 -6.82 9.51
C GLY A 35 10.35 -5.73 8.43
N TYR A 36 10.48 -4.46 8.83
CA TYR A 36 10.65 -3.35 7.89
C TYR A 36 12.12 -3.13 7.59
N ALA A 37 12.62 -3.74 6.52
CA ALA A 37 14.03 -3.67 6.12
C ALA A 37 14.53 -2.20 6.05
N PRO A 38 15.63 -1.84 6.76
CA PRO A 38 16.09 -0.44 6.85
C PRO A 38 16.38 0.23 5.50
N ARG A 39 16.88 -0.52 4.51
CA ARG A 39 17.09 -0.01 3.15
C ARG A 39 15.77 0.33 2.46
N MET A 40 14.74 -0.50 2.67
CA MET A 40 13.41 -0.24 2.12
C MET A 40 12.77 0.96 2.81
N GLU A 41 12.86 1.03 4.14
CA GLU A 41 12.38 2.17 4.92
C GLU A 41 13.01 3.49 4.45
N ALA A 42 14.32 3.52 4.22
CA ALA A 42 15.02 4.71 3.75
C ALA A 42 14.48 5.19 2.38
N VAL A 43 14.24 4.26 1.44
CA VAL A 43 13.65 4.57 0.13
C VAL A 43 12.23 5.10 0.29
N HIS A 44 11.40 4.45 1.09
CA HIS A 44 10.01 4.87 1.30
C HIS A 44 9.92 6.25 1.95
N ARG A 45 10.76 6.55 2.96
CA ARG A 45 10.83 7.87 3.61
C ARG A 45 11.28 8.95 2.63
N GLN A 46 12.32 8.69 1.83
CA GLN A 46 12.80 9.64 0.81
C GLN A 46 11.70 9.93 -0.22
N ASN A 47 11.06 8.89 -0.74
CA ASN A 47 9.99 9.01 -1.70
C ASN A 47 8.77 9.75 -1.12
N ALA A 48 8.36 9.43 0.11
CA ALA A 48 7.27 10.14 0.80
C ALA A 48 7.56 11.62 1.01
N ALA A 49 8.79 11.96 1.42
CA ALA A 49 9.20 13.35 1.59
C ALA A 49 9.12 14.13 0.27
N ARG A 50 9.60 13.54 -0.83
CA ARG A 50 9.54 14.17 -2.15
C ARG A 50 8.10 14.30 -2.66
N LEU A 51 7.28 13.27 -2.49
CA LEU A 51 5.87 13.32 -2.91
C LEU A 51 5.10 14.38 -2.11
N ARG A 52 5.38 14.57 -0.82
CA ARG A 52 4.80 15.68 -0.04
C ARG A 52 5.15 17.03 -0.63
N ALA A 53 6.40 17.25 -1.04
CA ALA A 53 6.81 18.51 -1.69
C ALA A 53 6.07 18.73 -3.02
N ILE A 54 5.95 17.69 -3.83
CA ILE A 54 5.19 17.71 -5.08
C ILE A 54 3.72 18.04 -4.83
N ILE A 55 3.11 17.43 -3.82
CA ILE A 55 1.70 17.69 -3.44
C ILE A 55 1.51 19.14 -2.96
N ALA A 56 2.46 19.68 -2.22
CA ALA A 56 2.39 21.06 -1.73
C ALA A 56 2.46 22.08 -2.88
N GLU A 57 3.19 21.78 -3.94
CA GLU A 57 3.37 22.67 -5.08
C GLU A 57 2.25 22.53 -6.14
N HIS A 58 1.83 21.28 -6.42
CA HIS A 58 0.96 20.96 -7.56
C HIS A 58 -0.37 20.32 -7.20
N GLY A 59 -0.61 20.03 -5.93
CA GLY A 59 -1.69 19.11 -5.51
C GLY A 59 -1.37 17.65 -5.81
N TRP A 60 -2.36 16.76 -5.70
CA TRP A 60 -2.16 15.35 -6.02
C TRP A 60 -1.83 15.16 -7.49
N PRO A 61 -0.74 14.43 -7.82
CA PRO A 61 -0.34 14.17 -9.22
C PRO A 61 -1.35 13.26 -9.92
N ASP A 62 -2.34 13.87 -10.55
CA ASP A 62 -3.40 13.19 -11.27
C ASP A 62 -3.06 12.99 -12.77
N ARG A 63 -3.97 12.32 -13.48
CA ARG A 63 -3.78 11.98 -14.89
C ARG A 63 -3.60 13.20 -15.80
N GLU A 64 -4.17 14.33 -15.44
CA GLU A 64 -4.04 15.56 -16.25
C GLU A 64 -2.69 16.21 -16.07
N LEU A 65 -2.10 16.10 -14.87
CA LEU A 65 -0.79 16.68 -14.55
C LEU A 65 0.38 15.82 -15.05
N VAL A 66 0.33 14.48 -14.80
CA VAL A 66 1.50 13.58 -14.98
C VAL A 66 1.19 12.33 -15.82
N GLY A 67 0.03 12.25 -16.47
CA GLY A 67 -0.35 11.05 -17.22
C GLY A 67 -0.70 9.86 -16.33
N GLY A 68 -1.05 8.74 -16.95
CA GLY A 68 -1.51 7.55 -16.22
C GLY A 68 -0.42 6.84 -15.42
N ASP A 69 0.77 6.73 -15.96
CA ASP A 69 1.94 6.10 -15.32
C ASP A 69 2.54 6.96 -14.20
N GLY A 70 2.57 8.28 -14.34
CA GLY A 70 2.94 9.21 -13.29
C GLY A 70 1.95 9.17 -12.12
N THR A 71 0.63 9.15 -12.40
CA THR A 71 -0.42 8.98 -11.38
C THR A 71 -0.29 7.64 -10.65
N LEU A 72 -0.03 6.56 -11.37
CA LEU A 72 0.23 5.25 -10.77
C LEU A 72 1.47 5.27 -9.90
N ALA A 73 2.54 5.95 -10.32
CA ALA A 73 3.77 6.08 -9.56
C ALA A 73 3.56 6.88 -8.26
N ALA A 74 2.84 8.00 -8.32
CA ALA A 74 2.51 8.81 -7.14
C ALA A 74 1.70 8.00 -6.11
N TRP A 75 0.67 7.29 -6.57
CA TRP A 75 -0.10 6.38 -5.72
C TRP A 75 0.76 5.26 -5.12
N PHE A 76 1.61 4.62 -5.92
CA PHE A 76 2.50 3.56 -5.45
C PHE A 76 3.42 4.05 -4.32
N ILE A 77 3.98 5.25 -4.47
CA ILE A 77 4.82 5.88 -3.45
C ILE A 77 4.02 6.11 -2.15
N ALA A 78 2.80 6.65 -2.24
CA ALA A 78 1.94 6.84 -1.08
C ALA A 78 1.55 5.50 -0.43
N GLN A 79 1.25 4.47 -1.24
CA GLN A 79 0.94 3.13 -0.79
C GLN A 79 2.11 2.46 -0.04
N HIS A 80 3.34 2.77 -0.41
CA HIS A 80 4.56 2.24 0.22
C HIS A 80 5.08 3.11 1.37
N ALA A 81 4.52 4.27 1.62
CA ALA A 81 4.91 5.14 2.75
C ALA A 81 4.39 4.61 4.10
N ILE A 82 4.55 3.32 4.36
CA ILE A 82 3.95 2.61 5.50
C ILE A 82 4.47 3.08 6.86
N GLY A 83 5.66 3.65 6.95
CA GLY A 83 6.21 4.28 8.15
C GLY A 83 5.73 5.72 8.38
N GLU A 84 4.76 6.20 7.60
CA GLU A 84 4.29 7.61 7.62
C GLU A 84 2.74 7.68 7.71
N PRO A 85 2.12 7.26 8.83
CA PRO A 85 0.67 7.16 8.96
C PRO A 85 -0.09 8.44 8.62
N TYR A 86 0.41 9.58 9.11
CA TYR A 86 -0.19 10.88 8.83
C TYR A 86 -0.21 11.18 7.32
N PHE A 87 0.91 10.91 6.65
CA PHE A 87 1.00 11.13 5.21
C PHE A 87 0.08 10.19 4.43
N GLN A 88 -0.02 8.91 4.78
CA GLN A 88 -0.94 8.00 4.11
C GLN A 88 -2.40 8.44 4.25
N ARG A 89 -2.81 8.88 5.45
CA ARG A 89 -4.17 9.42 5.67
C ARG A 89 -4.41 10.71 4.87
N GLN A 90 -3.41 11.58 4.77
CA GLN A 90 -3.49 12.78 3.93
C GLN A 90 -3.61 12.41 2.44
N ALA A 91 -2.76 11.51 1.96
CA ALA A 91 -2.78 11.02 0.59
C ALA A 91 -4.13 10.38 0.23
N LEU A 92 -4.72 9.58 1.14
CA LEU A 92 -6.03 8.98 0.92
C LEU A 92 -7.11 10.05 0.67
N ARG A 93 -7.16 11.12 1.48
CA ARG A 93 -8.14 12.20 1.26
C ARG A 93 -8.00 12.86 -0.12
N LEU A 94 -6.75 13.08 -0.55
CA LEU A 94 -6.47 13.67 -1.86
C LEU A 94 -6.83 12.72 -3.01
N VAL A 95 -6.51 11.44 -2.86
CA VAL A 95 -6.89 10.39 -3.84
C VAL A 95 -8.41 10.32 -3.95
N GLN A 96 -9.15 10.30 -2.84
CA GLN A 96 -10.61 10.28 -2.80
C GLN A 96 -11.23 11.46 -3.54
N GLU A 97 -10.69 12.66 -3.35
CA GLU A 97 -11.12 13.84 -4.09
C GLU A 97 -10.92 13.65 -5.61
N LYS A 98 -9.74 13.18 -6.01
CA LYS A 98 -9.42 12.98 -7.43
C LYS A 98 -10.18 11.81 -8.07
N VAL A 99 -10.52 10.77 -7.29
CA VAL A 99 -11.41 9.69 -7.74
C VAL A 99 -12.82 10.23 -8.04
N ARG A 100 -13.37 11.06 -7.14
CA ARG A 100 -14.69 11.70 -7.40
C ARG A 100 -14.71 12.57 -8.65
N LEU A 101 -13.58 13.15 -9.02
CA LEU A 101 -13.41 13.94 -10.24
C LEU A 101 -13.06 13.09 -11.48
N GLY A 102 -12.97 11.78 -11.37
CA GLY A 102 -12.58 10.88 -12.47
C GLY A 102 -11.11 10.99 -12.92
N LYS A 103 -10.26 11.66 -12.14
CA LYS A 103 -8.86 11.94 -12.49
C LYS A 103 -7.87 10.88 -11.99
N VAL A 104 -8.31 10.00 -11.10
CA VAL A 104 -7.56 8.89 -10.51
C VAL A 104 -8.43 7.64 -10.53
N PRO A 105 -7.89 6.46 -10.88
CA PRO A 105 -8.63 5.20 -10.82
C PRO A 105 -9.15 4.88 -9.41
N ALA A 106 -10.43 4.49 -9.28
CA ALA A 106 -11.04 4.18 -7.99
C ALA A 106 -10.35 3.04 -7.24
N ALA A 107 -9.77 2.07 -7.95
CA ALA A 107 -8.98 1.00 -7.33
C ALA A 107 -7.82 1.53 -6.47
N GLN A 108 -7.22 2.68 -6.82
CA GLN A 108 -6.13 3.28 -6.03
C GLN A 108 -6.62 3.74 -4.65
N GLU A 109 -7.84 4.28 -4.57
CA GLU A 109 -8.50 4.58 -3.29
C GLU A 109 -8.73 3.30 -2.49
N ALA A 110 -9.27 2.26 -3.11
CA ALA A 110 -9.57 0.99 -2.45
C ALA A 110 -8.34 0.37 -1.80
N PHE A 111 -7.22 0.27 -2.53
CA PHE A 111 -5.98 -0.29 -1.99
C PHE A 111 -5.39 0.55 -0.85
N LEU A 112 -5.41 1.88 -0.96
CA LEU A 112 -4.84 2.75 0.07
C LEU A 112 -5.70 2.78 1.33
N SER A 113 -7.03 2.82 1.19
CA SER A 113 -7.96 2.80 2.31
C SER A 113 -7.88 1.49 3.10
N ASP A 114 -7.82 0.36 2.41
CA ASP A 114 -7.70 -0.96 3.05
C ASP A 114 -6.37 -1.12 3.78
N ARG A 115 -5.26 -0.63 3.21
CA ARG A 115 -3.95 -0.65 3.87
C ARG A 115 -3.96 0.13 5.18
N ILE A 116 -4.53 1.31 5.16
CA ILE A 116 -4.68 2.15 6.36
C ILE A 116 -5.57 1.42 7.38
N ALA A 117 -6.71 0.89 6.96
CA ALA A 117 -7.62 0.15 7.84
C ALA A 117 -6.91 -1.04 8.51
N MET A 118 -6.15 -1.84 7.74
CA MET A 118 -5.39 -2.97 8.27
C MET A 118 -4.37 -2.53 9.33
N TYR A 119 -3.58 -1.50 9.07
CA TYR A 119 -2.59 -1.00 10.04
C TYR A 119 -3.23 -0.36 11.29
N GLU A 120 -4.44 0.15 11.17
CA GLU A 120 -5.25 0.66 12.30
C GLU A 120 -6.04 -0.44 13.02
N GLY A 121 -5.84 -1.71 12.68
CA GLY A 121 -6.55 -2.85 13.27
C GLY A 121 -8.04 -2.91 12.92
N ARG A 122 -8.50 -2.14 11.94
CA ARG A 122 -9.89 -2.10 11.49
C ARG A 122 -10.14 -3.06 10.33
N PRO A 123 -11.35 -3.61 10.16
CA PRO A 123 -11.71 -4.34 8.97
C PRO A 123 -11.49 -3.49 7.71
N GLN A 124 -10.94 -4.13 6.68
CA GLN A 124 -10.82 -3.54 5.35
C GLN A 124 -12.13 -3.66 4.56
N ARG A 125 -12.32 -2.80 3.58
CA ARG A 125 -13.58 -2.71 2.84
C ARG A 125 -13.59 -3.47 1.52
N TYR A 126 -12.42 -3.60 0.88
CA TYR A 126 -12.30 -4.11 -0.48
C TYR A 126 -11.47 -5.39 -0.60
N GLY A 127 -10.96 -5.92 0.52
CA GLY A 127 -10.22 -7.18 0.55
C GLY A 127 -8.89 -7.14 -0.22
N THR A 128 -8.17 -6.02 -0.17
CA THR A 128 -6.93 -5.82 -0.93
C THR A 128 -5.67 -6.17 -0.16
N GLN A 129 -5.77 -6.33 1.17
CA GLN A 129 -4.64 -6.60 2.05
C GLN A 129 -4.74 -7.99 2.67
N SER A 130 -3.58 -8.63 2.81
CA SER A 130 -3.44 -9.95 3.44
C SER A 130 -2.26 -9.92 4.42
N LEU A 131 -2.34 -10.74 5.45
CA LEU A 131 -1.26 -10.95 6.41
C LEU A 131 -0.90 -12.44 6.49
N PRO A 132 0.33 -12.76 6.92
CA PRO A 132 0.70 -14.14 7.19
C PRO A 132 -0.13 -14.72 8.33
N CYS A 133 -0.38 -16.01 8.25
CA CYS A 133 -1.11 -16.81 9.25
C CYS A 133 -0.18 -17.84 9.88
N PRO A 134 -0.59 -18.47 11.02
CA PRO A 134 0.24 -19.41 11.75
C PRO A 134 0.74 -20.61 10.93
N ASP A 135 0.01 -21.01 9.88
CA ASP A 135 0.39 -22.08 8.98
C ASP A 135 1.34 -21.66 7.84
N GLY A 136 1.81 -20.41 7.87
CA GLY A 136 2.72 -19.84 6.87
C GLY A 136 2.04 -19.36 5.59
N GLN A 137 0.73 -19.53 5.46
CA GLN A 137 -0.02 -18.99 4.34
C GLN A 137 -0.37 -17.51 4.56
N TYR A 138 -0.62 -16.80 3.46
CA TYR A 138 -1.18 -15.44 3.52
C TYR A 138 -2.68 -15.51 3.30
N ARG A 139 -3.45 -14.90 4.23
CA ARG A 139 -4.90 -14.76 4.11
C ARG A 139 -5.30 -13.31 4.18
N ARG A 140 -6.43 -13.05 3.57
CA ARG A 140 -7.04 -11.72 3.56
C ARG A 140 -7.27 -11.24 4.99
N TRP A 141 -6.91 -10.00 5.26
CA TRP A 141 -7.27 -9.34 6.51
C TRP A 141 -8.79 -9.28 6.63
N GLN A 142 -9.30 -9.28 7.87
CA GLN A 142 -10.74 -9.18 8.15
C GLN A 142 -11.41 -8.12 7.27
N THR A 143 -12.59 -8.43 6.73
CA THR A 143 -13.30 -7.60 5.76
C THR A 143 -14.64 -7.19 6.32
N GLU A 144 -15.01 -5.91 6.13
CA GLU A 144 -16.38 -5.46 6.39
C GLU A 144 -17.35 -6.24 5.49
N ASP A 145 -18.47 -6.72 6.05
CA ASP A 145 -19.55 -7.31 5.28
C ASP A 145 -19.05 -8.21 4.11
N PRO A 146 -18.50 -9.40 4.43
CA PRO A 146 -17.84 -10.25 3.43
C PRO A 146 -18.77 -10.68 2.29
N GLU A 147 -20.07 -10.81 2.54
CA GLU A 147 -21.06 -11.27 1.58
C GLU A 147 -21.19 -10.32 0.38
N HIS A 148 -21.03 -9.01 0.60
CA HIS A 148 -21.10 -7.97 -0.44
C HIS A 148 -19.72 -7.48 -0.92
N LEU A 149 -18.63 -8.20 -0.58
CA LEU A 149 -17.27 -7.78 -0.93
C LEU A 149 -17.09 -7.59 -2.44
N ASN A 150 -17.54 -8.56 -3.24
CA ASN A 150 -17.35 -8.51 -4.69
C ASN A 150 -18.21 -7.42 -5.37
N GLU A 151 -19.35 -7.06 -4.80
CA GLU A 151 -20.14 -5.91 -5.28
C GLU A 151 -19.38 -4.60 -5.05
N ARG A 152 -18.80 -4.41 -3.86
CA ARG A 152 -17.97 -3.23 -3.56
C ARG A 152 -16.76 -3.15 -4.45
N ARG A 153 -16.10 -4.30 -4.73
CA ARG A 153 -14.96 -4.36 -5.66
C ARG A 153 -15.36 -3.98 -7.08
N ALA A 154 -16.47 -4.49 -7.57
CA ALA A 154 -16.99 -4.15 -8.90
C ALA A 154 -17.25 -2.64 -9.01
N ALA A 155 -17.82 -1.99 -7.99
CA ALA A 155 -18.02 -0.54 -7.95
C ALA A 155 -16.71 0.26 -8.02
N MET A 156 -15.58 -0.32 -7.62
CA MET A 156 -14.25 0.29 -7.74
C MET A 156 -13.50 -0.14 -9.01
N GLY A 157 -14.16 -0.83 -9.94
CA GLY A 157 -13.52 -1.34 -11.16
C GLY A 157 -12.52 -2.45 -10.92
N MET A 158 -12.64 -3.19 -9.81
CA MET A 158 -11.74 -4.30 -9.46
C MET A 158 -12.38 -5.65 -9.78
N PRO A 159 -11.59 -6.66 -10.16
CA PRO A 159 -12.08 -8.02 -10.35
C PRO A 159 -12.56 -8.62 -9.02
N PRO A 160 -13.42 -9.66 -9.05
CA PRO A 160 -13.72 -10.44 -7.86
C PRO A 160 -12.47 -10.95 -7.16
N VAL A 161 -12.54 -11.09 -5.85
CA VAL A 161 -11.44 -11.68 -5.07
C VAL A 161 -11.49 -13.19 -5.20
N ALA A 162 -10.31 -13.80 -5.28
CA ALA A 162 -10.18 -15.25 -5.16
C ALA A 162 -10.41 -15.70 -3.70
N ASP A 163 -10.77 -16.95 -3.52
CA ASP A 163 -10.87 -17.53 -2.19
C ASP A 163 -9.50 -17.54 -1.50
N ASP A 164 -9.53 -17.39 -0.19
CA ASP A 164 -8.31 -17.54 0.61
C ASP A 164 -7.90 -19.02 0.65
N PRO A 165 -6.61 -19.32 0.81
CA PRO A 165 -6.15 -20.70 1.04
C PRO A 165 -6.87 -21.33 2.24
N ALA A 166 -7.21 -22.60 2.13
CA ALA A 166 -7.77 -23.36 3.25
C ALA A 166 -6.82 -23.31 4.46
N GLU A 167 -7.39 -23.25 5.66
CA GLU A 167 -6.61 -23.37 6.88
C GLU A 167 -6.00 -24.76 7.01
N THR A 168 -4.74 -24.79 7.42
CA THR A 168 -4.03 -26.04 7.73
C THR A 168 -3.46 -25.98 9.15
N GLU A 169 -3.28 -27.14 9.78
CA GLU A 169 -2.62 -27.16 11.09
C GLU A 169 -1.17 -26.69 10.94
N PRO A 170 -0.75 -25.69 11.74
CA PRO A 170 0.61 -25.18 11.65
C PRO A 170 1.60 -26.19 12.23
N THR A 171 2.77 -26.32 11.62
CA THR A 171 3.90 -26.98 12.27
C THR A 171 4.40 -26.13 13.44
N LEU A 172 5.10 -26.76 14.39
CA LEU A 172 5.71 -26.02 15.51
C LEU A 172 6.68 -24.95 15.01
N GLU A 173 7.42 -25.22 13.95
CA GLU A 173 8.34 -24.26 13.33
C GLU A 173 7.58 -23.08 12.70
N ALA A 174 6.52 -23.33 11.96
CA ALA A 174 5.70 -22.26 11.35
C ALA A 174 5.05 -21.39 12.42
N LEU A 175 4.55 -22.02 13.50
CA LEU A 175 3.96 -21.30 14.62
C LEU A 175 4.98 -20.39 15.32
N ALA A 176 6.20 -20.88 15.56
CA ALA A 176 7.26 -20.07 16.16
C ALA A 176 7.62 -18.88 15.28
N LYS A 177 7.82 -19.08 13.99
CA LYS A 177 8.09 -18.00 13.02
C LYS A 177 6.96 -16.96 12.99
N TYR A 178 5.72 -17.42 13.01
CA TYR A 178 4.56 -16.52 13.03
C TYR A 178 4.53 -15.67 14.31
N GLN A 179 4.80 -16.26 15.48
CA GLN A 179 4.84 -15.53 16.75
C GLN A 179 5.95 -14.48 16.77
N ASP A 180 7.14 -14.81 16.23
CA ASP A 180 8.24 -13.86 16.11
C ASP A 180 7.88 -12.71 15.17
N TRP A 181 7.31 -13.02 14.01
CA TRP A 181 6.82 -12.03 13.06
C TRP A 181 5.76 -11.12 13.69
N LEU A 182 4.77 -11.70 14.39
CA LEU A 182 3.67 -10.95 15.01
C LEU A 182 4.19 -9.93 16.05
N ARG A 183 5.13 -10.36 16.91
CA ARG A 183 5.76 -9.43 17.88
C ARG A 183 6.48 -8.28 17.18
N GLY A 184 7.24 -8.59 16.15
CA GLY A 184 7.95 -7.56 15.36
C GLY A 184 7.00 -6.60 14.64
N TYR A 185 5.90 -7.13 14.10
CA TYR A 185 4.86 -6.36 13.42
C TYR A 185 4.13 -5.40 14.39
N GLU A 186 3.72 -5.87 15.56
CA GLU A 186 3.05 -5.06 16.58
C GLU A 186 3.99 -3.96 17.13
N GLU A 187 5.26 -4.30 17.36
CA GLU A 187 6.26 -3.32 17.78
C GLU A 187 6.49 -2.26 16.71
N TRP A 188 6.57 -2.67 15.45
CA TRP A 188 6.70 -1.75 14.33
C TRP A 188 5.48 -0.83 14.19
N LEU A 189 4.26 -1.34 14.28
CA LEU A 189 3.03 -0.53 14.23
C LEU A 189 3.06 0.59 15.29
N ARG A 190 3.43 0.24 16.52
CA ARG A 190 3.57 1.20 17.63
C ARG A 190 4.65 2.26 17.34
N LYS A 191 5.83 1.83 16.89
CA LYS A 191 6.94 2.75 16.55
C LYS A 191 6.60 3.66 15.39
N ALA A 192 5.86 3.19 14.41
CA ALA A 192 5.41 3.97 13.26
C ALA A 192 4.26 4.92 13.58
N GLY A 193 3.54 4.74 14.70
CA GLY A 193 2.41 5.57 15.10
C GLY A 193 1.08 5.17 14.45
N TRP A 194 0.90 3.88 14.17
CA TRP A 194 -0.37 3.33 13.68
C TRP A 194 -1.36 3.02 14.79
N SER A 195 -0.88 2.71 15.99
CA SER A 195 -1.66 2.37 17.20
C SER A 195 -1.35 3.36 18.33
#